data_aaf9dd974774549bd64d4b367fe6b4f2
#
_entry.id   aaf9dd974774549bd64d4b367fe6b4f2
#
_cell.length_a   1.000
_cell.length_b   1.000
_cell.length_c   1.000
_cell.angle_alpha   90.00
_cell.angle_beta   90.00
_cell.angle_gamma   90.00
#
_symmetry.space_group_name_H-M   'P 1'
#
loop_
_entity.id
_entity.type
_entity.pdbx_description
1 polymer ?
#
loop_
_entity_poly.entity_id
_entity_poly.type
_entity_poly.pdbx_seq_one_letter_code
_entity_poly.pdbx_strand_id
1 'polypeptide(L)'
;MLGLSLLAGAAAVTPAEAARRLVAFSPSYPAGTIVIVQRQRKLYFSLGDGRAIRYPVAIGKAGKAWSGWTRVEGKYVRPAWSPPAAVKRWNPRIPDVIAGGSPRNPMGERAITLTRSEIAIHGTTRSMRKSIGHAASFGCIRMYNEDVIDLYNRVQVGAQVVSLP
;
A
#
# COMPACT_ATOMS: atom_id res chain seq x y z
N MET A 1 38.54 -26.18 35.15
CA MET A 1 38.29 -25.20 34.07
C MET A 1 36.87 -25.43 33.58
N LEU A 2 35.90 -24.60 34.02
CA LEU A 2 34.52 -24.65 33.55
C LEU A 2 34.38 -23.72 32.35
N GLY A 3 34.05 -24.28 31.19
CA GLY A 3 33.77 -23.53 29.97
C GLY A 3 32.33 -22.99 30.00
N LEU A 4 32.19 -21.68 30.00
CA LEU A 4 30.93 -20.96 29.93
C LEU A 4 30.53 -20.80 28.44
N SER A 5 29.63 -21.63 27.96
CA SER A 5 29.05 -21.49 26.60
C SER A 5 28.02 -20.37 26.59
N LEU A 6 28.33 -19.24 25.96
CA LEU A 6 27.36 -18.20 25.63
C LEU A 6 26.46 -18.67 24.47
N LEU A 7 25.20 -18.97 24.75
CA LEU A 7 24.15 -19.12 23.74
C LEU A 7 23.73 -17.72 23.26
N ALA A 8 24.15 -17.36 22.06
CA ALA A 8 23.62 -16.19 21.38
C ALA A 8 22.17 -16.47 20.93
N GLY A 9 21.19 -15.94 21.66
CA GLY A 9 19.79 -16.00 21.29
C GLY A 9 19.53 -15.16 20.04
N ALA A 10 19.26 -15.78 18.91
CA ALA A 10 18.72 -15.09 17.74
C ALA A 10 17.33 -14.55 18.09
N ALA A 11 17.18 -13.23 18.19
CA ALA A 11 15.89 -12.57 18.37
C ALA A 11 15.06 -12.83 17.12
N ALA A 12 14.07 -13.72 17.21
CA ALA A 12 13.09 -13.93 16.16
C ALA A 12 12.28 -12.63 15.97
N VAL A 13 12.42 -11.99 14.83
CA VAL A 13 11.58 -10.85 14.41
C VAL A 13 10.15 -11.34 14.36
N THR A 14 9.35 -10.91 15.32
CA THR A 14 7.94 -11.32 15.41
C THR A 14 7.13 -10.75 14.24
N PRO A 15 6.10 -11.46 13.72
CA PRO A 15 5.22 -11.00 12.64
C PRO A 15 4.43 -9.70 12.96
N ALA A 16 4.61 -9.16 14.13
CA ALA A 16 3.90 -7.99 14.66
C ALA A 16 4.17 -6.66 13.91
N GLU A 17 5.22 -6.54 13.11
CA GLU A 17 5.48 -5.33 12.30
C GLU A 17 4.69 -5.28 10.98
N ALA A 18 4.16 -6.40 10.53
CA ALA A 18 3.40 -6.52 9.30
C ALA A 18 1.90 -6.18 9.45
N ALA A 19 1.39 -5.99 10.66
CA ALA A 19 -0.02 -5.70 10.89
C ALA A 19 -0.33 -4.20 10.91
N ARG A 20 -1.57 -3.84 10.51
CA ARG A 20 -2.17 -2.52 10.74
C ARG A 20 -2.12 -2.15 12.22
N ARG A 21 -1.74 -0.90 12.54
CA ARG A 21 -1.60 -0.43 13.94
C ARG A 21 -2.01 1.03 14.10
N LEU A 22 -2.60 1.34 15.26
CA LEU A 22 -2.72 2.72 15.74
C LEU A 22 -1.35 3.17 16.26
N VAL A 23 -0.89 4.35 15.82
CA VAL A 23 0.41 4.92 16.17
C VAL A 23 0.30 6.41 16.45
N ALA A 24 1.24 6.96 17.22
CA ALA A 24 1.45 8.41 17.30
C ALA A 24 1.87 8.93 15.92
N PHE A 25 1.34 10.08 15.51
CA PHE A 25 1.59 10.67 14.21
C PHE A 25 1.59 12.20 14.28
N SER A 26 2.17 12.86 13.26
CA SER A 26 2.23 14.32 13.22
C SER A 26 0.84 14.95 13.18
N PRO A 27 0.52 15.89 14.08
CA PRO A 27 -0.74 16.62 14.07
C PRO A 27 -0.85 17.60 12.88
N SER A 28 0.21 17.83 12.13
CA SER A 28 0.23 18.69 10.94
C SER A 28 -0.61 18.14 9.78
N TYR A 29 -1.02 16.88 9.84
CA TYR A 29 -1.89 16.27 8.83
C TYR A 29 -3.33 16.20 9.36
N PRO A 30 -4.28 16.94 8.77
CA PRO A 30 -5.70 16.88 9.15
C PRO A 30 -6.26 15.46 9.11
N ALA A 31 -7.32 15.22 9.89
CA ALA A 31 -8.04 13.95 9.85
C ALA A 31 -8.47 13.61 8.42
N GLY A 32 -8.37 12.34 8.05
CA GLY A 32 -8.71 11.84 6.71
C GLY A 32 -7.58 11.95 5.68
N THR A 33 -6.45 12.59 6.01
CA THR A 33 -5.30 12.66 5.10
C THR A 33 -4.58 11.32 5.03
N ILE A 34 -4.23 10.90 3.83
CA ILE A 34 -3.36 9.75 3.59
C ILE A 34 -1.92 10.24 3.41
N VAL A 35 -0.99 9.71 4.19
CA VAL A 35 0.44 10.01 4.08
C VAL A 35 1.20 8.73 3.76
N ILE A 36 1.85 8.67 2.61
CA ILE A 36 2.67 7.55 2.17
C ILE A 36 4.13 7.90 2.41
N VAL A 37 4.82 7.16 3.28
CA VAL A 37 6.26 7.32 3.53
C VAL A 37 7.00 6.21 2.80
N GLN A 38 7.54 6.54 1.63
CA GLN A 38 8.11 5.58 0.67
C GLN A 38 9.28 4.79 1.27
N ARG A 39 10.24 5.47 1.89
CA ARG A 39 11.40 4.82 2.54
C ARG A 39 11.01 3.82 3.62
N GLN A 40 9.89 4.04 4.30
CA GLN A 40 9.37 3.16 5.34
C GLN A 40 8.47 2.04 4.79
N ARG A 41 8.00 2.18 3.54
CA ARG A 41 6.98 1.29 2.91
C ARG A 41 5.74 1.19 3.77
N LYS A 42 5.28 2.36 4.26
CA LYS A 42 4.12 2.51 5.13
C LYS A 42 3.18 3.58 4.59
N LEU A 43 1.90 3.35 4.80
CA LEU A 43 0.84 4.31 4.59
C LEU A 43 0.23 4.63 5.94
N TYR A 44 -0.02 5.91 6.19
CA TYR A 44 -0.65 6.42 7.40
C TYR A 44 -1.96 7.11 7.04
N PHE A 45 -3.04 6.72 7.69
CA PHE A 45 -4.32 7.43 7.64
C PHE A 45 -4.44 8.28 8.89
N SER A 46 -4.34 9.60 8.74
CA SER A 46 -4.37 10.55 9.86
C SER A 46 -5.76 10.60 10.51
N LEU A 47 -5.79 10.56 11.85
CA LEU A 47 -6.99 10.78 12.65
C LEU A 47 -7.14 12.24 13.10
N GLY A 48 -6.13 13.10 12.86
CA GLY A 48 -6.14 14.55 13.15
C GLY A 48 -5.83 14.93 14.60
N ASP A 49 -5.74 13.94 15.50
CA ASP A 49 -5.53 14.11 16.95
C ASP A 49 -4.12 13.69 17.42
N GLY A 50 -3.14 13.79 16.53
CA GLY A 50 -1.78 13.30 16.79
C GLY A 50 -1.63 11.79 16.65
N ARG A 51 -2.62 11.10 16.07
CA ARG A 51 -2.60 9.66 15.82
C ARG A 51 -2.88 9.33 14.36
N ALA A 52 -2.45 8.17 13.92
CA ALA A 52 -2.79 7.61 12.63
C ALA A 52 -2.93 6.09 12.68
N ILE A 53 -3.67 5.54 11.73
CA ILE A 53 -3.63 4.10 11.44
C ILE A 53 -2.53 3.87 10.42
N ARG A 54 -1.52 3.07 10.80
CA ARG A 54 -0.39 2.71 9.95
C ARG A 54 -0.64 1.37 9.28
N TYR A 55 -0.41 1.30 7.97
CA TYR A 55 -0.52 0.10 7.14
C TYR A 55 0.81 -0.22 6.46
N PRO A 56 1.22 -1.49 6.39
CA PRO A 56 2.31 -1.91 5.52
C PRO A 56 1.88 -1.84 4.06
N VAL A 57 2.75 -1.38 3.17
CA VAL A 57 2.43 -1.26 1.75
C VAL A 57 3.59 -1.70 0.86
N ALA A 58 3.28 -2.10 -0.39
CA ALA A 58 4.28 -2.08 -1.45
C ALA A 58 4.18 -0.76 -2.22
N ILE A 59 5.33 -0.23 -2.61
CA ILE A 59 5.49 1.03 -3.32
C ILE A 59 6.06 0.82 -4.73
N GLY A 60 6.16 1.89 -5.51
CA GLY A 60 6.82 1.89 -6.81
C GLY A 60 8.28 1.44 -6.70
N LYS A 61 8.70 0.56 -7.63
CA LYS A 61 10.12 0.21 -7.78
C LYS A 61 10.93 1.42 -8.26
N ALA A 62 12.27 1.31 -8.27
CA ALA A 62 13.16 2.37 -8.71
C ALA A 62 12.70 2.98 -10.05
N GLY A 63 12.65 4.31 -10.14
CA GLY A 63 12.14 5.05 -11.29
C GLY A 63 10.62 5.00 -11.50
N LYS A 64 9.87 4.37 -10.58
CA LYS A 64 8.39 4.33 -10.59
C LYS A 64 7.75 4.90 -9.32
N ALA A 65 8.56 5.15 -8.29
CA ALA A 65 8.12 5.87 -7.12
C ALA A 65 7.80 7.34 -7.48
N TRP A 66 6.86 7.94 -6.76
CA TRP A 66 6.43 9.33 -6.97
C TRP A 66 6.32 10.05 -5.64
N SER A 67 6.46 11.36 -5.64
CA SER A 67 6.29 12.20 -4.46
C SER A 67 5.37 13.38 -4.75
N GLY A 68 4.94 14.07 -3.68
CA GLY A 68 4.07 15.23 -3.76
C GLY A 68 2.62 14.92 -3.43
N TRP A 69 1.77 15.95 -3.59
CA TRP A 69 0.35 15.93 -3.25
C TRP A 69 -0.52 15.46 -4.40
N THR A 70 -1.62 14.81 -4.06
CA THR A 70 -2.72 14.40 -4.93
C THR A 70 -3.99 14.24 -4.09
N ARG A 71 -5.09 13.78 -4.69
CA ARG A 71 -6.35 13.54 -3.99
C ARG A 71 -6.95 12.21 -4.38
N VAL A 72 -7.80 11.67 -3.52
CA VAL A 72 -8.66 10.55 -3.87
C VAL A 72 -9.66 10.99 -4.92
N GLU A 73 -9.64 10.34 -6.07
CA GLU A 73 -10.53 10.60 -7.21
C GLU A 73 -11.78 9.73 -7.16
N GLY A 74 -11.61 8.44 -6.85
CA GLY A 74 -12.71 7.48 -6.83
C GLY A 74 -12.42 6.26 -5.96
N LYS A 75 -13.49 5.51 -5.64
CA LYS A 75 -13.45 4.33 -4.77
C LYS A 75 -14.25 3.21 -5.40
N TYR A 76 -13.66 2.02 -5.54
CA TYR A 76 -14.23 0.90 -6.29
C TYR A 76 -14.11 -0.42 -5.52
N VAL A 77 -15.17 -1.22 -5.58
CA VAL A 77 -15.25 -2.57 -5.03
C VAL A 77 -14.96 -3.55 -6.15
N ARG A 78 -13.92 -4.38 -5.99
CA ARG A 78 -13.52 -5.42 -6.98
C ARG A 78 -13.57 -4.91 -8.43
N PRO A 79 -12.89 -3.80 -8.77
CA PRO A 79 -12.96 -3.25 -10.12
C PRO A 79 -12.33 -4.21 -11.13
N ALA A 80 -12.84 -4.21 -12.37
CA ALA A 80 -12.07 -4.74 -13.48
C ALA A 80 -10.78 -3.92 -13.64
N TRP A 81 -9.74 -4.54 -14.19
CA TRP A 81 -8.46 -3.89 -14.37
C TRP A 81 -7.93 -4.03 -15.78
N SER A 82 -7.58 -2.91 -16.38
CA SER A 82 -6.86 -2.84 -17.66
C SER A 82 -5.40 -2.48 -17.35
N PRO A 83 -4.43 -3.30 -17.81
CA PRO A 83 -3.03 -3.03 -17.56
C PRO A 83 -2.57 -1.72 -18.20
N PRO A 84 -1.93 -0.80 -17.45
CA PRO A 84 -1.26 0.35 -18.03
C PRO A 84 -0.22 -0.03 -19.09
N ALA A 85 0.07 0.88 -20.02
CA ALA A 85 1.03 0.64 -21.11
C ALA A 85 2.40 0.13 -20.61
N ALA A 86 2.88 0.64 -19.47
CA ALA A 86 4.13 0.19 -18.88
C ALA A 86 4.09 -1.29 -18.43
N VAL A 87 2.94 -1.77 -17.95
CA VAL A 87 2.75 -3.17 -17.56
C VAL A 87 2.64 -4.04 -18.81
N LYS A 88 1.92 -3.60 -19.84
CA LYS A 88 1.81 -4.28 -21.15
C LYS A 88 3.18 -4.44 -21.80
N ARG A 89 4.03 -3.43 -21.81
CA ARG A 89 5.40 -3.53 -22.35
C ARG A 89 6.25 -4.53 -21.57
N TRP A 90 6.08 -4.60 -20.27
CA TRP A 90 6.81 -5.56 -19.42
C TRP A 90 6.30 -7.00 -19.60
N ASN A 91 4.99 -7.18 -19.81
CA ASN A 91 4.36 -8.48 -20.05
C ASN A 91 3.32 -8.37 -21.18
N PRO A 92 3.72 -8.54 -22.45
CA PRO A 92 2.81 -8.42 -23.61
C PRO A 92 1.68 -9.46 -23.63
N ARG A 93 1.83 -10.58 -22.90
CA ARG A 93 0.83 -11.66 -22.86
C ARG A 93 -0.28 -11.42 -21.82
N ILE A 94 -0.20 -10.33 -21.03
CA ILE A 94 -1.25 -10.03 -20.06
C ILE A 94 -2.53 -9.63 -20.78
N PRO A 95 -3.71 -10.15 -20.39
CA PRO A 95 -4.99 -9.78 -21.01
C PRO A 95 -5.24 -8.27 -20.99
N ASP A 96 -5.99 -7.74 -21.96
CA ASP A 96 -6.36 -6.32 -22.01
C ASP A 96 -7.25 -5.90 -20.84
N VAL A 97 -8.07 -6.84 -20.37
CA VAL A 97 -8.93 -6.64 -19.20
C VAL A 97 -8.88 -7.89 -18.34
N ILE A 98 -8.71 -7.73 -17.03
CA ILE A 98 -8.92 -8.78 -16.05
C ILE A 98 -10.16 -8.43 -15.23
N ALA A 99 -11.15 -9.31 -15.25
CA ALA A 99 -12.44 -9.09 -14.60
C ALA A 99 -12.30 -8.82 -13.09
N GLY A 100 -13.18 -7.99 -12.56
CA GLY A 100 -13.29 -7.73 -11.13
C GLY A 100 -13.57 -9.01 -10.34
N GLY A 101 -12.94 -9.15 -9.18
CA GLY A 101 -13.07 -10.36 -8.35
C GLY A 101 -12.28 -11.59 -8.84
N SER A 102 -11.66 -11.53 -10.02
CA SER A 102 -10.79 -12.61 -10.49
C SER A 102 -9.58 -12.77 -9.53
N PRO A 103 -9.20 -14.00 -9.17
CA PRO A 103 -8.01 -14.24 -8.33
C PRO A 103 -6.69 -13.78 -8.98
N ARG A 104 -6.71 -13.49 -10.29
CA ARG A 104 -5.59 -12.92 -11.05
C ARG A 104 -5.61 -11.40 -11.14
N ASN A 105 -6.70 -10.74 -10.70
CA ASN A 105 -6.80 -9.29 -10.77
C ASN A 105 -5.94 -8.62 -9.68
N PRO A 106 -4.91 -7.83 -10.06
CA PRO A 106 -3.99 -7.22 -9.11
C PRO A 106 -4.64 -6.16 -8.21
N MET A 107 -5.82 -5.63 -8.56
CA MET A 107 -6.54 -4.65 -7.75
C MET A 107 -7.08 -5.24 -6.44
N GLY A 108 -7.28 -6.55 -6.38
CA GLY A 108 -7.81 -7.23 -5.20
C GLY A 108 -9.23 -6.80 -4.85
N GLU A 109 -9.51 -6.64 -3.55
CA GLU A 109 -10.85 -6.41 -3.03
C GLU A 109 -11.36 -4.97 -3.20
N ARG A 110 -10.45 -3.98 -3.20
CA ARG A 110 -10.78 -2.54 -3.31
C ARG A 110 -9.70 -1.81 -4.09
N ALA A 111 -10.11 -0.75 -4.78
CA ALA A 111 -9.21 0.24 -5.35
C ALA A 111 -9.69 1.66 -5.01
N ILE A 112 -8.74 2.53 -4.70
CA ILE A 112 -8.90 3.96 -4.42
C ILE A 112 -8.03 4.67 -5.46
N THR A 113 -8.64 5.24 -6.50
CA THR A 113 -7.91 5.96 -7.54
C THR A 113 -7.51 7.34 -7.06
N LEU A 114 -6.41 7.85 -7.59
CA LEU A 114 -5.90 9.17 -7.28
C LEU A 114 -6.02 10.09 -8.50
N THR A 115 -6.11 11.40 -8.30
CA THR A 115 -6.07 12.39 -9.37
C THR A 115 -4.74 12.41 -10.12
N ARG A 116 -3.83 11.52 -9.75
CA ARG A 116 -2.60 11.20 -10.46
C ARG A 116 -2.86 10.03 -11.41
N SER A 117 -2.71 10.27 -12.72
CA SER A 117 -2.99 9.29 -13.78
C SER A 117 -2.30 7.94 -13.53
N GLU A 118 -3.02 6.85 -13.76
CA GLU A 118 -2.58 5.45 -13.62
C GLU A 118 -2.13 5.04 -12.21
N ILE A 119 -2.35 5.87 -11.18
CA ILE A 119 -1.97 5.58 -9.80
C ILE A 119 -3.20 5.31 -8.95
N ALA A 120 -3.15 4.21 -8.20
CA ALA A 120 -4.17 3.84 -7.23
C ALA A 120 -3.54 3.25 -5.96
N ILE A 121 -4.29 3.31 -4.87
CA ILE A 121 -4.09 2.51 -3.67
C ILE A 121 -5.04 1.33 -3.77
N HIS A 122 -4.55 0.10 -3.73
CA HIS A 122 -5.38 -1.07 -4.02
C HIS A 122 -4.95 -2.32 -3.26
N GLY A 123 -5.80 -3.34 -3.28
CA GLY A 123 -5.52 -4.63 -2.69
C GLY A 123 -4.47 -5.44 -3.44
N THR A 124 -4.56 -6.76 -3.36
CA THR A 124 -3.55 -7.63 -3.96
C THR A 124 -4.11 -9.03 -4.24
N THR A 125 -3.43 -9.78 -5.11
CA THR A 125 -3.65 -11.22 -5.26
C THR A 125 -2.90 -12.01 -4.17
N ARG A 126 -3.27 -13.28 -3.98
CA ARG A 126 -2.58 -14.17 -3.04
C ARG A 126 -1.07 -14.26 -3.33
N SER A 127 -0.69 -14.41 -4.60
CA SER A 127 0.72 -14.54 -5.01
C SER A 127 1.52 -13.26 -4.80
N MET A 128 0.87 -12.09 -4.90
CA MET A 128 1.53 -10.78 -4.77
C MET A 128 1.60 -10.28 -3.32
N ARG A 129 0.98 -10.95 -2.35
CA ARG A 129 1.02 -10.57 -0.91
C ARG A 129 2.46 -10.40 -0.39
N LYS A 130 3.38 -11.25 -0.84
CA LYS A 130 4.80 -11.20 -0.47
C LYS A 130 5.52 -9.91 -0.90
N SER A 131 4.93 -9.13 -1.79
CA SER A 131 5.48 -7.83 -2.22
C SER A 131 5.20 -6.69 -1.24
N ILE A 132 4.28 -6.87 -0.28
CA ILE A 132 4.01 -5.87 0.75
C ILE A 132 5.27 -5.70 1.62
N GLY A 133 5.64 -4.44 1.87
CA GLY A 133 6.90 -4.08 2.52
C GLY A 133 8.09 -3.89 1.55
N HIS A 134 7.87 -4.02 0.23
CA HIS A 134 8.91 -3.88 -0.77
C HIS A 134 8.59 -2.83 -1.84
N ALA A 135 9.63 -2.38 -2.59
CA ALA A 135 9.49 -1.55 -3.77
C ALA A 135 9.28 -2.47 -4.99
N ALA A 136 8.01 -2.75 -5.34
CA ALA A 136 7.66 -3.82 -6.26
C ALA A 136 6.62 -3.45 -7.33
N SER A 137 5.97 -2.27 -7.24
CA SER A 137 4.91 -1.87 -8.17
C SER A 137 5.42 -0.99 -9.33
N PHE A 138 4.53 -0.67 -10.24
CA PHE A 138 4.77 0.32 -11.32
C PHE A 138 4.32 1.74 -10.94
N GLY A 139 4.15 2.02 -9.63
CA GLY A 139 3.77 3.33 -9.09
C GLY A 139 2.60 3.26 -8.11
N CYS A 140 1.68 2.33 -8.29
CA CYS A 140 0.56 2.11 -7.37
C CYS A 140 1.04 1.71 -5.97
N ILE A 141 0.20 1.98 -4.98
CA ILE A 141 0.40 1.59 -3.59
C ILE A 141 -0.41 0.32 -3.33
N ARG A 142 0.27 -0.80 -3.11
CA ARG A 142 -0.39 -2.09 -2.89
C ARG A 142 -0.50 -2.39 -1.41
N MET A 143 -1.67 -2.85 -0.99
CA MET A 143 -2.00 -3.20 0.39
C MET A 143 -2.46 -4.66 0.49
N TYR A 144 -2.45 -5.21 1.68
CA TYR A 144 -3.25 -6.40 1.96
C TYR A 144 -4.73 -6.11 1.73
N ASN A 145 -5.52 -7.12 1.32
CA ASN A 145 -6.94 -6.92 1.04
C ASN A 145 -7.71 -6.47 2.28
N GLU A 146 -7.41 -7.04 3.43
CA GLU A 146 -7.98 -6.67 4.73
C GLU A 146 -7.67 -5.22 5.12
N ASP A 147 -6.49 -4.71 4.75
CA ASP A 147 -6.05 -3.36 5.06
C ASP A 147 -6.67 -2.33 4.10
N VAL A 148 -6.74 -2.64 2.80
CA VAL A 148 -7.37 -1.73 1.85
C VAL A 148 -8.89 -1.65 2.05
N ILE A 149 -9.54 -2.71 2.54
CA ILE A 149 -10.96 -2.67 2.93
C ILE A 149 -11.15 -1.70 4.11
N ASP A 150 -10.30 -1.77 5.13
CA ASP A 150 -10.36 -0.86 6.28
C ASP A 150 -10.10 0.61 5.86
N LEU A 151 -9.06 0.87 5.07
CA LEU A 151 -8.77 2.21 4.55
C LEU A 151 -9.92 2.73 3.67
N TYR A 152 -10.46 1.88 2.79
CA TYR A 152 -11.59 2.19 1.92
C TYR A 152 -12.83 2.65 2.71
N ASN A 153 -13.13 1.99 3.82
CA ASN A 153 -14.28 2.34 4.65
C ASN A 153 -14.11 3.67 5.40
N ARG A 154 -12.88 4.15 5.58
CA ARG A 154 -12.54 5.39 6.30
C ARG A 154 -12.38 6.58 5.39
N VAL A 155 -11.74 6.41 4.25
CA VAL A 155 -11.35 7.51 3.37
C VAL A 155 -12.53 8.02 2.55
N GLN A 156 -12.58 9.33 2.31
CA GLN A 156 -13.56 9.98 1.46
C GLN A 156 -12.97 10.31 0.09
N VAL A 157 -13.83 10.38 -0.94
CA VAL A 157 -13.47 11.01 -2.23
C VAL A 157 -13.10 12.47 -1.99
N GLY A 158 -12.07 12.97 -2.65
CA GLY A 158 -11.51 14.30 -2.43
C GLY A 158 -10.48 14.38 -1.29
N ALA A 159 -10.34 13.34 -0.45
CA ALA A 159 -9.34 13.31 0.62
C ALA A 159 -7.93 13.59 0.10
N GLN A 160 -7.15 14.33 0.87
CA GLN A 160 -5.76 14.63 0.54
C GLN A 160 -4.88 13.39 0.66
N VAL A 161 -3.97 13.25 -0.27
CA VAL A 161 -2.94 12.19 -0.29
C VAL A 161 -1.59 12.84 -0.56
N VAL A 162 -0.61 12.55 0.28
CA VAL A 162 0.77 12.98 0.06
C VAL A 162 1.70 11.77 0.07
N SER A 163 2.62 11.73 -0.88
CA SER A 163 3.70 10.75 -0.89
C SER A 163 5.02 11.46 -0.60
N LEU A 164 5.70 10.99 0.43
CA LEU A 164 6.99 11.46 0.90
C LEU A 164 8.07 10.44 0.52
N PRO A 165 9.30 10.87 0.18
CA PRO A 165 10.43 10.00 -0.12
C PRO A 165 10.76 8.96 0.94
#